data_d212243c749d204fad97b3517eaadfa9
#
_entry.id   d212243c749d204fad97b3517eaadfa9
#
_cell.length_a   1.000
_cell.length_b   1.000
_cell.length_c   1.000
_cell.angle_alpha   90.00
_cell.angle_beta   90.00
_cell.angle_gamma   90.00
#
_symmetry.space_group_name_H-M   'P 1'
#
loop_
_entity.id
_entity.type
_entity.pdbx_description
1 polymer ?
#
loop_
_entity_poly.entity_id
_entity_poly.type
_entity_poly.pdbx_seq_one_letter_code
_entity_poly.pdbx_strand_id
1 'polypeptide(L)'
;SRIATIDIIVAFFILGMFYFMYAFVLSEKRRYLLLAGLFTGLGCATKWTGIYALCGLFVVFLLWMIGKIRKIGVKKETRRYWTWLCLQCIGCFILLPFTIYTLSYIPFVRIYPDQNLLQHVLSNGELMLSYHKATIFDHPYASPWYSWLFDWKPLLDSREYLAGDKVSVIATFGNPVLYFA
;
A
#
# COMPACT_ATOMS: atom_id res chain seq x y z
N SER A 1 -13.38 -14.20 -9.37
CA SER A 1 -12.63 -13.27 -10.23
C SER A 1 -12.08 -14.05 -11.44
N ARG A 2 -12.22 -13.48 -12.65
CA ARG A 2 -11.71 -14.09 -13.89
C ARG A 2 -10.25 -13.70 -14.16
N ILE A 3 -9.73 -12.72 -13.42
CA ILE A 3 -8.36 -12.24 -13.51
C ILE A 3 -7.72 -12.42 -12.14
N ALA A 4 -6.60 -13.15 -12.11
CA ALA A 4 -5.79 -13.33 -10.91
C ALA A 4 -4.79 -12.18 -10.81
N THR A 5 -5.15 -11.11 -10.09
CA THR A 5 -4.25 -9.98 -9.82
C THR A 5 -3.82 -9.96 -8.36
N ILE A 6 -2.62 -9.43 -8.11
CA ILE A 6 -2.11 -9.22 -6.74
C ILE A 6 -2.85 -8.09 -6.01
N ASP A 7 -3.71 -7.35 -6.70
CA ASP A 7 -4.39 -6.17 -6.17
C ASP A 7 -5.32 -6.50 -5.00
N ILE A 8 -5.96 -7.68 -5.03
CA ILE A 8 -6.81 -8.11 -3.92
C ILE A 8 -6.00 -8.38 -2.65
N ILE A 9 -4.78 -8.89 -2.80
CA ILE A 9 -3.87 -9.15 -1.67
C ILE A 9 -3.37 -7.84 -1.07
N VAL A 10 -2.94 -6.89 -1.91
CA VAL A 10 -2.51 -5.58 -1.41
C VAL A 10 -3.67 -4.81 -0.80
N ALA A 11 -4.88 -4.89 -1.35
CA ALA A 11 -6.08 -4.28 -0.77
C ALA A 11 -6.39 -4.84 0.62
N PHE A 12 -6.26 -6.16 0.81
CA PHE A 12 -6.40 -6.78 2.13
C PHE A 12 -5.39 -6.21 3.15
N PHE A 13 -4.13 -6.06 2.77
CA PHE A 13 -3.11 -5.48 3.65
C PHE A 13 -3.37 -3.99 3.92
N ILE A 14 -3.81 -3.22 2.92
CA ILE A 14 -4.20 -1.82 3.09
C ILE A 14 -5.37 -1.69 4.08
N LEU A 15 -6.42 -2.49 3.92
CA LEU A 15 -7.54 -2.50 4.85
C LEU A 15 -7.09 -2.86 6.26
N GLY A 16 -6.23 -3.88 6.41
CA GLY A 16 -5.70 -4.30 7.70
C GLY A 16 -4.90 -3.20 8.41
N MET A 17 -4.00 -2.50 7.69
CA MET A 17 -3.23 -1.44 8.32
C MET A 17 -4.09 -0.25 8.77
N PHE A 18 -5.13 0.14 8.00
CA PHE A 18 -6.07 1.18 8.42
C PHE A 18 -6.95 0.72 9.58
N TYR A 19 -7.42 -0.52 9.56
CA TYR A 19 -8.18 -1.11 10.66
C TYR A 19 -7.40 -1.08 11.98
N PHE A 20 -6.13 -1.52 11.98
CA PHE A 20 -5.32 -1.52 13.19
C PHE A 20 -4.91 -0.11 13.61
N MET A 21 -4.70 0.82 12.68
CA MET A 21 -4.51 2.22 13.02
C MET A 21 -5.76 2.81 13.69
N TYR A 22 -6.95 2.52 13.16
CA TYR A 22 -8.20 2.94 13.76
C TYR A 22 -8.39 2.34 15.17
N ALA A 23 -8.10 1.07 15.34
CA ALA A 23 -8.11 0.40 16.64
C ALA A 23 -7.11 1.05 17.63
N PHE A 24 -5.94 1.51 17.14
CA PHE A 24 -5.00 2.28 17.94
C PHE A 24 -5.57 3.66 18.34
N VAL A 25 -6.14 4.39 17.41
CA VAL A 25 -6.77 5.71 17.67
C VAL A 25 -7.82 5.63 18.76
N LEU A 26 -8.64 4.57 18.77
CA LEU A 26 -9.70 4.38 19.76
C LEU A 26 -9.19 3.91 21.13
N SER A 27 -8.23 2.99 21.14
CA SER A 27 -7.84 2.29 22.38
C SER A 27 -6.48 2.69 22.95
N GLU A 28 -5.65 3.38 22.15
CA GLU A 28 -4.25 3.74 22.42
C GLU A 28 -3.35 2.55 22.81
N LYS A 29 -3.80 1.32 22.51
CA LYS A 29 -3.03 0.12 22.80
C LYS A 29 -1.92 -0.06 21.76
N ARG A 30 -0.68 0.01 22.20
CA ARG A 30 0.53 -0.02 21.33
C ARG A 30 0.64 -1.25 20.44
N ARG A 31 0.04 -2.38 20.82
CA ARG A 31 -0.02 -3.59 19.99
C ARG A 31 -0.66 -3.33 18.63
N TYR A 32 -1.59 -2.39 18.53
CA TYR A 32 -2.24 -2.06 17.27
C TYR A 32 -1.34 -1.26 16.33
N LEU A 33 -0.40 -0.45 16.86
CA LEU A 33 0.64 0.16 16.02
C LEU A 33 1.57 -0.90 15.42
N LEU A 34 1.94 -1.92 16.20
CA LEU A 34 2.75 -3.03 15.70
C LEU A 34 2.03 -3.80 14.59
N LEU A 35 0.74 -4.12 14.79
CA LEU A 35 -0.07 -4.79 13.77
C LEU A 35 -0.26 -3.92 12.52
N ALA A 36 -0.53 -2.62 12.68
CA ALA A 36 -0.58 -1.70 11.55
C ALA A 36 0.73 -1.68 10.77
N GLY A 37 1.88 -1.63 11.46
CA GLY A 37 3.21 -1.70 10.84
C GLY A 37 3.49 -3.03 10.13
N LEU A 38 3.07 -4.16 10.71
CA LEU A 38 3.17 -5.48 10.09
C LEU A 38 2.39 -5.52 8.77
N PHE A 39 1.13 -5.08 8.78
CA PHE A 39 0.30 -5.02 7.58
C PHE A 39 0.85 -4.01 6.55
N THR A 40 1.44 -2.91 6.99
CA THR A 40 2.16 -1.97 6.11
C THR A 40 3.32 -2.66 5.40
N GLY A 41 4.16 -3.40 6.14
CA GLY A 41 5.29 -4.12 5.58
C GLY A 41 4.88 -5.18 4.55
N LEU A 42 3.86 -5.97 4.87
CA LEU A 42 3.30 -6.97 3.96
C LEU A 42 2.68 -6.33 2.71
N GLY A 43 1.97 -5.22 2.86
CA GLY A 43 1.43 -4.46 1.75
C GLY A 43 2.51 -3.90 0.82
N CYS A 44 3.56 -3.29 1.38
CA CYS A 44 4.71 -2.79 0.62
C CYS A 44 5.49 -3.90 -0.09
N ALA A 45 5.63 -5.07 0.55
CA ALA A 45 6.28 -6.24 -0.04
C ALA A 45 5.46 -6.86 -1.18
N THR A 46 4.13 -6.68 -1.16
CA THR A 46 3.24 -7.16 -2.21
C THR A 46 3.24 -6.23 -3.43
N LYS A 47 3.07 -4.92 -3.20
CA LYS A 47 3.03 -3.91 -4.26
C LYS A 47 3.36 -2.53 -3.69
N TRP A 48 4.08 -1.70 -4.45
CA TRP A 48 4.45 -0.34 -4.02
C TRP A 48 3.27 0.60 -3.75
N THR A 49 2.07 0.24 -4.18
CA THR A 49 0.83 0.94 -3.77
C THR A 49 0.63 0.97 -2.26
N GLY A 50 1.20 0.01 -1.52
CA GLY A 50 1.27 0.03 -0.05
C GLY A 50 1.98 1.27 0.51
N ILE A 51 2.99 1.82 -0.20
CA ILE A 51 3.69 3.04 0.20
C ILE A 51 2.77 4.27 0.12
N TYR A 52 1.96 4.37 -0.95
CA TYR A 52 0.98 5.46 -1.07
C TYR A 52 -0.08 5.39 0.03
N ALA A 53 -0.54 4.18 0.33
CA ALA A 53 -1.48 3.97 1.43
C ALA A 53 -0.87 4.32 2.80
N LEU A 54 0.44 4.08 3.01
CA LEU A 54 1.16 4.52 4.21
C LEU A 54 1.14 6.05 4.36
N CYS A 55 1.24 6.83 3.26
CA CYS A 55 1.08 8.29 3.33
C CYS A 55 -0.31 8.69 3.85
N GLY A 56 -1.37 8.02 3.40
CA GLY A 56 -2.73 8.23 3.93
C GLY A 56 -2.84 7.85 5.41
N LEU A 57 -2.24 6.74 5.80
CA LEU A 57 -2.19 6.30 7.20
C LEU A 57 -1.48 7.32 8.09
N PHE A 58 -0.38 7.91 7.60
CA PHE A 58 0.35 8.96 8.30
C PHE A 58 -0.51 10.20 8.56
N VAL A 59 -1.37 10.59 7.60
CA VAL A 59 -2.32 11.70 7.81
C VAL A 59 -3.29 11.37 8.95
N VAL A 60 -3.85 10.16 8.99
CA VAL A 60 -4.74 9.73 10.08
C VAL A 60 -4.02 9.78 11.43
N PHE A 61 -2.80 9.29 11.49
CA PHE A 61 -1.97 9.34 12.70
C PHE A 61 -1.65 10.78 13.14
N LEU A 62 -1.34 11.67 12.20
CA LEU A 62 -1.08 13.09 12.49
C LEU A 62 -2.30 13.78 13.08
N LEU A 63 -3.49 13.56 12.52
CA LEU A 63 -4.74 14.14 13.03
C LEU A 63 -5.01 13.69 14.48
N TRP A 64 -4.84 12.39 14.74
CA TRP A 64 -4.93 11.87 16.10
C TRP A 64 -3.87 12.50 17.02
N MET A 65 -2.62 12.59 16.58
CA MET A 65 -1.51 13.15 17.35
C MET A 65 -1.76 14.63 17.69
N ILE A 66 -2.23 15.43 16.73
CA ILE A 66 -2.59 16.85 16.97
C ILE A 66 -3.70 16.94 18.02
N GLY A 67 -4.74 16.12 17.92
CA GLY A 67 -5.81 16.06 18.92
C GLY A 67 -5.29 15.67 20.31
N LYS A 68 -4.36 14.71 20.37
CA LYS A 68 -3.75 14.27 21.62
C LYS A 68 -2.84 15.35 22.23
N ILE A 69 -2.01 16.02 21.42
CA ILE A 69 -1.17 17.15 21.86
C ILE A 69 -2.02 18.27 22.44
N ARG A 70 -3.16 18.60 21.80
CA ARG A 70 -4.06 19.63 22.32
C ARG A 70 -4.65 19.27 23.70
N LYS A 71 -4.87 17.98 23.97
CA LYS A 71 -5.42 17.49 25.23
C LYS A 71 -4.40 17.43 26.38
N ILE A 72 -3.23 16.84 26.14
CA ILE A 72 -2.22 16.56 27.19
C ILE A 72 -0.99 17.46 27.13
N GLY A 73 -0.78 18.18 26.02
CA GLY A 73 0.36 19.03 25.77
C GLY A 73 1.69 18.28 25.62
N VAL A 74 2.73 19.04 25.29
CA VAL A 74 4.12 18.56 25.27
C VAL A 74 4.84 19.20 26.45
N LYS A 75 4.66 18.61 27.64
CA LYS A 75 5.26 19.07 28.90
C LYS A 75 6.38 18.13 29.31
N LYS A 76 7.17 18.53 30.31
CA LYS A 76 8.26 17.71 30.85
C LYS A 76 7.75 16.33 31.30
N GLU A 77 6.57 16.28 31.92
CA GLU A 77 5.91 15.05 32.40
C GLU A 77 5.47 14.13 31.26
N THR A 78 5.04 14.70 30.12
CA THR A 78 4.57 13.93 28.96
C THR A 78 5.68 13.60 27.96
N ARG A 79 6.88 14.16 28.15
CA ARG A 79 8.01 13.99 27.23
C ARG A 79 8.39 12.53 27.01
N ARG A 80 8.44 11.73 28.11
CA ARG A 80 8.74 10.30 28.03
C ARG A 80 7.71 9.53 27.16
N TYR A 81 6.44 9.85 27.31
CA TYR A 81 5.36 9.26 26.47
C TYR A 81 5.59 9.54 24.99
N TRP A 82 5.87 10.80 24.61
CA TRP A 82 6.09 11.21 23.23
C TRP A 82 7.35 10.57 22.63
N THR A 83 8.45 10.53 23.39
CA THR A 83 9.68 9.87 22.94
C THR A 83 9.45 8.39 22.64
N TRP A 84 8.81 7.66 23.54
CA TRP A 84 8.51 6.25 23.35
C TRP A 84 7.54 6.02 22.17
N LEU A 85 6.57 6.89 21.98
CA LEU A 85 5.65 6.82 20.84
C LEU A 85 6.41 7.02 19.52
N CYS A 86 7.28 8.02 19.44
CA CYS A 86 8.11 8.27 18.24
C CYS A 86 9.02 7.08 17.93
N LEU A 87 9.73 6.55 18.92
CA LEU A 87 10.59 5.36 18.74
C LEU A 87 9.79 4.15 18.24
N GLN A 88 8.60 3.96 18.78
CA GLN A 88 7.71 2.88 18.35
C GLN A 88 7.20 3.09 16.90
N CYS A 89 6.86 4.33 16.53
CA CYS A 89 6.47 4.64 15.14
C CYS A 89 7.61 4.37 14.17
N ILE A 90 8.86 4.76 14.50
CA ILE A 90 10.04 4.43 13.69
C ILE A 90 10.18 2.92 13.56
N GLY A 91 10.10 2.18 14.67
CA GLY A 91 10.18 0.72 14.66
C GLY A 91 9.08 0.07 13.82
N CYS A 92 7.82 0.49 14.00
CA CYS A 92 6.67 -0.13 13.35
C CYS A 92 6.50 0.27 11.88
N PHE A 93 6.81 1.53 11.50
CA PHE A 93 6.49 2.05 10.16
C PHE A 93 7.71 2.29 9.27
N ILE A 94 8.93 2.13 9.79
CA ILE A 94 10.16 2.21 9.01
C ILE A 94 10.91 0.88 9.10
N LEU A 95 11.37 0.49 10.29
CA LEU A 95 12.24 -0.68 10.44
C LEU A 95 11.53 -1.99 10.11
N LEU A 96 10.32 -2.20 10.65
CA LEU A 96 9.57 -3.42 10.42
C LEU A 96 9.16 -3.59 8.95
N PRO A 97 8.56 -2.60 8.25
CA PRO A 97 8.27 -2.70 6.83
C PRO A 97 9.51 -2.91 5.98
N PHE A 98 10.59 -2.20 6.25
CA PHE A 98 11.86 -2.39 5.53
C PHE A 98 12.41 -3.80 5.71
N THR A 99 12.36 -4.34 6.93
CA THR A 99 12.79 -5.72 7.21
C THR A 99 11.93 -6.74 6.45
N ILE A 100 10.60 -6.59 6.49
CA ILE A 100 9.68 -7.50 5.77
C ILE A 100 9.95 -7.42 4.27
N TYR A 101 10.06 -6.21 3.72
CA TYR A 101 10.35 -6.00 2.31
C TYR A 101 11.68 -6.66 1.90
N THR A 102 12.74 -6.45 2.67
CA THR A 102 14.06 -7.06 2.41
C THR A 102 14.00 -8.58 2.50
N LEU A 103 13.35 -9.13 3.53
CA LEU A 103 13.21 -10.58 3.69
C LEU A 103 12.39 -11.24 2.57
N SER A 104 11.47 -10.50 1.94
CA SER A 104 10.69 -11.01 0.81
C SER A 104 11.54 -11.34 -0.42
N TYR A 105 12.76 -10.80 -0.51
CA TYR A 105 13.72 -11.11 -1.58
C TYR A 105 14.56 -12.38 -1.34
N ILE A 106 14.46 -13.02 -0.17
CA ILE A 106 15.24 -14.24 0.12
C ILE A 106 15.03 -15.34 -0.94
N PRO A 107 13.81 -15.66 -1.39
CA PRO A 107 13.62 -16.64 -2.46
C PRO A 107 14.28 -16.24 -3.78
N PHE A 108 14.32 -14.93 -4.07
CA PHE A 108 14.93 -14.40 -5.29
C PHE A 108 16.44 -14.57 -5.29
N VAL A 109 17.11 -14.30 -4.17
CA VAL A 109 18.57 -14.52 -4.00
C VAL A 109 18.95 -15.99 -4.20
N ARG A 110 18.08 -16.93 -3.82
CA ARG A 110 18.34 -18.37 -4.02
C ARG A 110 18.33 -18.78 -5.49
N ILE A 111 17.59 -18.06 -6.32
CA ILE A 111 17.49 -18.33 -7.77
C ILE A 111 18.59 -17.57 -8.53
N TYR A 112 18.93 -16.37 -8.09
CA TYR A 112 19.93 -15.47 -8.70
C TYR A 112 21.01 -15.13 -7.67
N PRO A 113 22.01 -16.02 -7.48
CA PRO A 113 23.04 -15.87 -6.44
C PRO A 113 24.13 -14.84 -6.77
N ASP A 114 24.07 -14.22 -7.94
CA ASP A 114 25.09 -13.28 -8.45
C ASP A 114 25.23 -12.01 -7.61
N GLN A 115 24.18 -11.68 -6.84
CA GLN A 115 24.13 -10.49 -5.99
C GLN A 115 23.68 -10.87 -4.57
N ASN A 116 24.11 -10.09 -3.59
CA ASN A 116 23.62 -10.24 -2.23
C ASN A 116 22.21 -9.63 -2.06
N LEU A 117 21.55 -9.94 -0.94
CA LEU A 117 20.16 -9.54 -0.65
C LEU A 117 19.92 -8.03 -0.80
N LEU A 118 20.81 -7.18 -0.26
CA LEU A 118 20.68 -5.73 -0.35
C LEU A 118 20.87 -5.21 -1.77
N GLN A 119 21.79 -5.79 -2.53
CA GLN A 119 21.99 -5.43 -3.93
C GLN A 119 20.76 -5.74 -4.76
N HIS A 120 20.10 -6.89 -4.56
CA HIS A 120 18.83 -7.19 -5.22
C HIS A 120 17.73 -6.21 -4.85
N VAL A 121 17.60 -5.85 -3.59
CA VAL A 121 16.61 -4.86 -3.14
C VAL A 121 16.84 -3.49 -3.79
N LEU A 122 18.10 -3.04 -3.85
CA LEU A 122 18.44 -1.74 -4.43
C LEU A 122 18.28 -1.73 -5.95
N SER A 123 18.81 -2.72 -6.66
CA SER A 123 18.73 -2.80 -8.12
C SER A 123 17.30 -2.94 -8.63
N ASN A 124 16.49 -3.77 -7.97
CA ASN A 124 15.07 -3.88 -8.31
C ASN A 124 14.29 -2.59 -7.95
N GLY A 125 14.64 -1.93 -6.83
CA GLY A 125 14.06 -0.64 -6.48
C GLY A 125 14.36 0.44 -7.52
N GLU A 126 15.59 0.50 -8.02
CA GLU A 126 15.99 1.41 -9.09
C GLU A 126 15.28 1.09 -10.41
N LEU A 127 15.19 -0.19 -10.78
CA LEU A 127 14.44 -0.65 -11.95
C LEU A 127 12.97 -0.23 -11.88
N MET A 128 12.31 -0.47 -10.74
CA MET A 128 10.92 -0.08 -10.52
C MET A 128 10.74 1.43 -10.63
N LEU A 129 11.64 2.21 -10.05
CA LEU A 129 11.58 3.67 -10.09
C LEU A 129 11.80 4.20 -11.51
N SER A 130 12.75 3.64 -12.27
CA SER A 130 13.02 4.00 -13.65
C SER A 130 11.85 3.66 -14.56
N TYR A 131 11.25 2.49 -14.36
CA TYR A 131 10.04 2.07 -15.07
C TYR A 131 8.89 3.06 -14.87
N HIS A 132 8.60 3.46 -13.65
CA HIS A 132 7.54 4.44 -13.38
C HIS A 132 7.82 5.85 -13.92
N LYS A 133 9.10 6.21 -14.08
CA LYS A 133 9.48 7.51 -14.66
C LYS A 133 9.46 7.53 -16.20
N ALA A 134 9.82 6.41 -16.82
CA ALA A 134 10.06 6.33 -18.25
C ALA A 134 8.83 5.86 -19.06
N THR A 135 7.87 5.20 -18.42
CA THR A 135 6.78 4.55 -19.14
C THR A 135 5.60 5.50 -19.30
N ILE A 136 5.47 6.09 -20.48
CA ILE A 136 4.24 6.77 -20.93
C ILE A 136 3.46 5.72 -21.74
N PHE A 137 2.39 5.18 -21.16
CA PHE A 137 1.50 4.28 -21.89
C PHE A 137 0.42 5.10 -22.59
N ASP A 138 0.48 5.16 -23.91
CA ASP A 138 -0.68 5.55 -24.71
C ASP A 138 -1.55 4.30 -24.91
N HIS A 139 -2.52 4.12 -24.04
CA HIS A 139 -3.44 2.99 -24.10
C HIS A 139 -4.80 3.49 -24.61
N PRO A 140 -5.40 2.87 -25.65
CA PRO A 140 -6.66 3.34 -26.25
C PRO A 140 -7.82 3.38 -25.26
N TYR A 141 -7.71 2.66 -24.14
CA TYR A 141 -8.67 2.65 -23.03
C TYR A 141 -8.20 3.44 -21.81
N ALA A 142 -7.12 4.20 -21.92
CA ALA A 142 -6.71 5.11 -20.85
C ALA A 142 -7.83 6.11 -20.55
N SER A 143 -8.00 6.41 -19.28
CA SER A 143 -8.97 7.40 -18.81
C SER A 143 -8.31 8.30 -17.77
N PRO A 144 -8.65 9.60 -17.72
CA PRO A 144 -8.12 10.49 -16.72
C PRO A 144 -8.63 10.08 -15.33
N TRP A 145 -7.79 10.26 -14.30
CA TRP A 145 -8.09 9.80 -12.93
C TRP A 145 -9.42 10.31 -12.37
N TYR A 146 -9.85 11.50 -12.74
CA TYR A 146 -11.13 12.07 -12.30
C TYR A 146 -12.35 11.35 -12.86
N SER A 147 -12.24 10.65 -14.00
CA SER A 147 -13.33 9.85 -14.54
C SER A 147 -13.62 8.61 -13.71
N TRP A 148 -12.66 8.16 -12.89
CA TRP A 148 -12.82 7.01 -11.99
C TRP A 148 -13.77 7.32 -10.82
N LEU A 149 -13.86 8.58 -10.42
CA LEU A 149 -14.79 9.00 -9.36
C LEU A 149 -16.27 8.73 -9.72
N PHE A 150 -16.57 8.69 -11.01
CA PHE A 150 -17.93 8.51 -11.53
C PHE A 150 -18.09 7.22 -12.35
N ASP A 151 -17.06 6.39 -12.39
CA ASP A 151 -17.04 5.13 -13.14
C ASP A 151 -17.48 5.29 -14.62
N TRP A 152 -17.08 6.41 -15.25
CA TRP A 152 -17.55 6.79 -16.62
C TRP A 152 -16.96 5.90 -17.72
N LYS A 153 -15.81 5.27 -17.47
CA LYS A 153 -15.12 4.48 -18.49
C LYS A 153 -14.54 3.22 -17.85
N PRO A 154 -15.05 2.04 -18.23
CA PRO A 154 -14.50 0.78 -17.72
C PRO A 154 -13.05 0.58 -18.17
N LEU A 155 -12.26 -0.09 -17.35
CA LEU A 155 -10.93 -0.55 -17.71
C LEU A 155 -11.07 -1.84 -18.53
N LEU A 156 -10.45 -1.88 -19.72
CA LEU A 156 -10.37 -3.09 -20.50
C LEU A 156 -9.16 -3.93 -20.06
N ASP A 157 -9.40 -5.06 -19.43
CA ASP A 157 -8.36 -5.94 -18.92
C ASP A 157 -7.86 -6.93 -19.97
N SER A 158 -8.75 -7.43 -20.81
CA SER A 158 -8.39 -8.38 -21.85
C SER A 158 -9.37 -8.33 -23.02
N ARG A 159 -8.85 -8.48 -24.23
CA ARG A 159 -9.61 -8.67 -25.46
C ARG A 159 -9.00 -9.79 -26.28
N GLU A 160 -9.75 -10.82 -26.51
CA GLU A 160 -9.32 -12.01 -27.23
C GLU A 160 -10.26 -12.28 -28.42
N TYR A 161 -9.68 -12.48 -29.59
CA TYR A 161 -10.43 -12.82 -30.80
C TYR A 161 -10.55 -14.33 -30.88
N LEU A 162 -11.77 -14.83 -30.86
CA LEU A 162 -12.11 -16.26 -30.97
C LEU A 162 -12.45 -16.60 -32.41
N ALA A 163 -12.47 -17.90 -32.76
CA ALA A 163 -12.88 -18.35 -34.05
C ALA A 163 -14.34 -17.94 -34.37
N GLY A 164 -14.62 -17.54 -35.62
CA GLY A 164 -15.96 -17.20 -36.08
C GLY A 164 -16.45 -15.80 -35.67
N ASP A 165 -15.61 -14.78 -35.79
CA ASP A 165 -15.90 -13.33 -35.51
C ASP A 165 -16.38 -13.04 -34.09
N LYS A 166 -16.16 -13.93 -33.14
CA LYS A 166 -16.50 -13.74 -31.75
C LYS A 166 -15.33 -13.07 -31.03
N VAL A 167 -15.64 -12.10 -30.19
CA VAL A 167 -14.66 -11.42 -29.35
C VAL A 167 -15.00 -11.67 -27.88
N SER A 168 -14.03 -12.18 -27.13
CA SER A 168 -14.12 -12.27 -25.66
C SER A 168 -13.51 -11.01 -25.06
N VAL A 169 -14.24 -10.32 -24.20
CA VAL A 169 -13.79 -9.11 -23.55
C VAL A 169 -13.96 -9.26 -22.04
N ILE A 170 -12.92 -8.92 -21.31
CA ILE A 170 -12.96 -8.77 -19.85
C ILE A 170 -12.74 -7.29 -19.54
N ALA A 171 -13.75 -6.66 -18.94
CA ALA A 171 -13.67 -5.27 -18.50
C ALA A 171 -13.97 -5.19 -17.01
N THR A 172 -13.23 -4.32 -16.32
CA THR A 172 -13.44 -4.01 -14.91
C THR A 172 -14.06 -2.62 -14.79
N PHE A 173 -15.14 -2.53 -14.05
CA PHE A 173 -15.77 -1.26 -13.67
C PHE A 173 -16.24 -1.33 -12.23
N GLY A 174 -16.43 -0.19 -11.59
CA GLY A 174 -16.91 -0.09 -10.22
C GLY A 174 -18.33 -0.63 -10.08
N ASN A 175 -18.67 -1.06 -8.88
CA ASN A 175 -20.06 -1.44 -8.59
C ASN A 175 -20.93 -0.17 -8.50
N PRO A 176 -21.92 0.03 -9.41
CA PRO A 176 -22.74 1.25 -9.43
C PRO A 176 -23.47 1.51 -8.12
N VAL A 177 -23.87 0.45 -7.41
CA VAL A 177 -24.54 0.60 -6.11
C VAL A 177 -23.62 1.19 -5.05
N LEU A 178 -22.33 0.82 -5.07
CA LEU A 178 -21.34 1.38 -4.13
C LEU A 178 -20.86 2.77 -4.52
N TYR A 179 -20.89 3.09 -5.83
CA TYR A 179 -20.46 4.40 -6.33
C TYR A 179 -21.53 5.48 -6.20
N PHE A 180 -22.81 5.11 -6.25
CA PHE A 180 -23.94 6.06 -6.30
C PHE A 180 -24.93 5.89 -5.13
N ALA A 181 -24.60 5.04 -4.13
CA ALA A 181 -25.38 4.92 -2.89
C ALA A 181 -24.88 5.90 -1.83
#